data_aea74d66270b007e6558b9a4491f578f
#
_entry.id   aea74d66270b007e6558b9a4491f578f
#
_cell.length_a   1.000
_cell.length_b   1.000
_cell.length_c   1.000
_cell.angle_alpha   90.00
_cell.angle_beta   90.00
_cell.angle_gamma   90.00
#
_symmetry.space_group_name_H-M   'P 1'
#
loop_
_entity.id
_entity.type
_entity.pdbx_description
1 polymer ?
#
loop_
_entity_poly.entity_id
_entity_poly.type
_entity_poly.pdbx_seq_one_letter_code
_entity_poly.pdbx_strand_id
1 'polypeptide(L)'
;MPAGKLHRLAVARVSAAAQARFYDALEAVLCQQERDILRRGRNANTARAPKSCTYEDYRKATGIEALFGYLYLKGDTKRLEELFAVMEHSAEGED
;
A
#
# COMPACT_ATOMS: atom_id res chain seq x y z
N MET A 1 -10.04 0.80 -12.84
CA MET A 1 -10.25 1.66 -11.66
C MET A 1 -9.48 2.96 -11.82
N PRO A 2 -10.11 4.10 -11.66
CA PRO A 2 -9.42 5.39 -11.78
C PRO A 2 -8.37 5.58 -10.69
N ALA A 3 -7.26 6.20 -11.04
CA ALA A 3 -6.18 6.46 -10.10
C ALA A 3 -6.65 7.31 -8.91
N GLY A 4 -7.57 8.25 -9.14
CA GLY A 4 -8.12 9.08 -8.07
C GLY A 4 -8.88 8.29 -7.03
N LYS A 5 -9.62 7.27 -7.46
CA LYS A 5 -10.34 6.41 -6.52
C LYS A 5 -9.37 5.59 -5.69
N LEU A 6 -8.31 5.08 -6.32
CA LEU A 6 -7.28 4.33 -5.62
C LEU A 6 -6.61 5.17 -4.56
N HIS A 7 -6.25 6.40 -4.92
CA HIS A 7 -5.60 7.34 -4.01
C HIS A 7 -6.51 7.67 -2.82
N ARG A 8 -7.80 7.91 -3.07
CA ARG A 8 -8.73 8.23 -1.99
C ARG A 8 -8.91 7.09 -1.03
N LEU A 9 -8.93 5.84 -1.51
CA LEU A 9 -9.01 4.68 -0.63
C LEU A 9 -7.78 4.60 0.28
N ALA A 10 -6.60 4.88 -0.27
CA ALA A 10 -5.37 4.79 0.49
C ALA A 10 -5.24 5.92 1.51
N VAL A 11 -5.68 7.14 1.16
CA VAL A 11 -5.46 8.33 1.99
C VAL A 11 -6.62 8.62 2.90
N ALA A 12 -7.86 8.57 2.38
CA ALA A 12 -9.03 9.03 3.11
C ALA A 12 -9.57 8.01 4.11
N ARG A 13 -9.40 6.72 3.85
CA ARG A 13 -9.98 5.67 4.67
C ARG A 13 -9.00 5.00 5.62
N VAL A 14 -7.71 5.19 5.41
CA VAL A 14 -6.70 4.41 6.10
C VAL A 14 -5.58 5.32 6.58
N SER A 15 -5.31 5.31 7.88
CA SER A 15 -4.18 6.05 8.43
C SER A 15 -2.86 5.39 8.00
N ALA A 16 -1.75 6.10 8.16
CA ALA A 16 -0.44 5.55 7.85
C ALA A 16 -0.14 4.32 8.72
N ALA A 17 -0.58 4.33 9.98
CA ALA A 17 -0.38 3.18 10.86
C ALA A 17 -1.15 1.95 10.37
N ALA A 18 -2.38 2.15 9.90
CA ALA A 18 -3.16 1.05 9.33
C ALA A 18 -2.54 0.55 8.03
N GLN A 19 -2.03 1.45 7.18
CA GLN A 19 -1.33 1.04 5.97
C GLN A 19 -0.07 0.24 6.28
N ALA A 20 0.63 0.57 7.35
CA ALA A 20 1.79 -0.20 7.77
C ALA A 20 1.42 -1.65 8.11
N ARG A 21 0.26 -1.85 8.73
CA ARG A 21 -0.24 -3.21 8.99
C ARG A 21 -0.60 -3.93 7.69
N PHE A 22 -1.18 -3.20 6.73
CA PHE A 22 -1.49 -3.77 5.42
C PHE A 22 -0.23 -4.17 4.67
N TYR A 23 0.85 -3.44 4.87
CA TYR A 23 2.14 -3.77 4.26
C TYR A 23 2.54 -5.21 4.58
N ASP A 24 2.46 -5.58 5.86
CA ASP A 24 2.82 -6.93 6.28
C ASP A 24 1.89 -7.98 5.69
N ALA A 25 0.58 -7.69 5.67
CA ALA A 25 -0.40 -8.60 5.08
C ALA A 25 -0.18 -8.78 3.58
N LEU A 26 0.13 -7.70 2.88
CA LEU A 26 0.39 -7.74 1.44
C LEU A 26 1.67 -8.51 1.15
N GLU A 27 2.73 -8.25 1.91
CA GLU A 27 4.02 -8.90 1.68
C GLU A 27 3.89 -10.42 1.70
N ALA A 28 3.00 -10.95 2.51
CA ALA A 28 2.79 -12.39 2.62
C ALA A 28 2.17 -13.01 1.36
N VAL A 29 1.46 -12.24 0.55
CA VAL A 29 0.75 -12.76 -0.63
C VAL A 29 1.36 -12.31 -1.96
N LEU A 30 2.38 -11.45 -1.93
CA LEU A 30 2.98 -10.92 -3.15
C LEU A 30 3.98 -11.89 -3.77
N CYS A 31 4.10 -11.85 -5.10
CA CYS A 31 5.18 -12.53 -5.78
C CYS A 31 6.47 -11.71 -5.61
N GLN A 32 7.59 -12.30 -6.03
CA GLN A 32 8.88 -11.65 -5.83
C GLN A 32 8.98 -10.29 -6.51
N GLN A 33 8.49 -10.18 -7.73
CA GLN A 33 8.53 -8.91 -8.46
C GLN A 33 7.74 -7.83 -7.73
N GLU A 34 6.57 -8.18 -7.23
CA GLU A 34 5.73 -7.25 -6.47
C GLU A 34 6.39 -6.84 -5.15
N ARG A 35 7.01 -7.79 -4.46
CA ARG A 35 7.75 -7.49 -3.24
C ARG A 35 8.89 -6.53 -3.50
N ASP A 36 9.59 -6.70 -4.62
CA ASP A 36 10.70 -5.81 -4.97
C ASP A 36 10.21 -4.39 -5.18
N ILE A 37 9.07 -4.21 -5.84
CA ILE A 37 8.49 -2.90 -6.06
C ILE A 37 8.07 -2.27 -4.74
N LEU A 38 7.41 -3.05 -3.89
CA LEU A 38 6.97 -2.60 -2.57
C LEU A 38 8.16 -2.11 -1.74
N ARG A 39 9.23 -2.90 -1.69
CA ARG A 39 10.43 -2.58 -0.92
C ARG A 39 11.18 -1.38 -1.48
N ARG A 40 11.27 -1.28 -2.80
CA ARG A 40 11.91 -0.13 -3.44
C ARG A 40 11.16 1.15 -3.16
N GLY A 41 9.83 1.11 -3.19
CA GLY A 41 9.01 2.26 -2.84
C GLY A 41 9.21 2.67 -1.40
N ARG A 42 9.25 1.69 -0.50
CA ARG A 42 9.52 1.97 0.91
C ARG A 42 10.89 2.61 1.12
N ASN A 43 11.91 2.10 0.43
CA ASN A 43 13.29 2.53 0.66
C ASN A 43 13.68 3.78 -0.11
N ALA A 44 12.97 4.12 -1.16
CA ALA A 44 13.31 5.26 -2.01
C ALA A 44 12.89 6.59 -1.42
N ASN A 45 12.00 6.60 -0.44
CA ASN A 45 11.44 7.84 0.09
C ASN A 45 12.40 8.50 1.06
N THR A 46 12.86 9.70 0.70
CA THR A 46 13.72 10.52 1.55
C THR A 46 12.97 11.72 2.14
N ALA A 47 11.70 11.88 1.83
CA ALA A 47 10.90 12.97 2.32
C ALA A 47 10.64 12.81 3.82
N ARG A 48 10.40 13.95 4.50
CA ARG A 48 10.04 13.91 5.91
C ARG A 48 8.65 13.35 6.08
N ALA A 49 8.48 12.50 7.07
CA ALA A 49 7.17 11.99 7.42
C ALA A 49 6.30 13.11 7.98
N PRO A 50 5.00 13.12 7.71
CA PRO A 50 4.06 14.00 8.38
C PRO A 50 4.13 13.83 9.89
N LYS A 51 3.79 14.87 10.65
CA LYS A 51 3.81 14.79 12.12
C LYS A 51 2.82 13.78 12.68
N SER A 52 1.83 13.42 11.89
CA SER A 52 0.76 12.52 12.32
C SER A 52 1.14 11.05 12.31
N CYS A 53 2.32 10.69 11.81
CA CYS A 53 2.74 9.29 11.72
C CYS A 53 4.24 9.15 11.91
N THR A 54 4.67 7.93 12.19
CA THR A 54 6.09 7.64 12.28
C THR A 54 6.71 7.59 10.89
N TYR A 55 8.02 7.76 10.83
CA TYR A 55 8.75 7.67 9.58
C TYR A 55 8.61 6.27 8.96
N GLU A 56 8.68 5.23 9.78
CA GLU A 56 8.55 3.86 9.28
C GLU A 56 7.17 3.59 8.68
N ASP A 57 6.11 4.05 9.35
CA ASP A 57 4.76 3.90 8.83
C ASP A 57 4.59 4.65 7.51
N TYR A 58 5.16 5.84 7.43
CA TYR A 58 5.10 6.64 6.21
C TYR A 58 5.82 5.94 5.05
N ARG A 59 6.98 5.35 5.31
CA ARG A 59 7.73 4.62 4.30
C ARG A 59 6.95 3.40 3.79
N LYS A 60 6.32 2.67 4.69
CA LYS A 60 5.51 1.51 4.30
C LYS A 60 4.31 1.92 3.47
N ALA A 61 3.65 3.01 3.85
CA ALA A 61 2.54 3.54 3.06
C ALA A 61 3.00 3.94 1.65
N THR A 62 4.16 4.57 1.55
CA THR A 62 4.73 4.95 0.26
C THR A 62 5.03 3.72 -0.60
N GLY A 63 5.51 2.64 0.02
CA GLY A 63 5.73 1.38 -0.70
C GLY A 63 4.44 0.82 -1.29
N ILE A 64 3.37 0.85 -0.52
CA ILE A 64 2.06 0.37 -0.98
C ILE A 64 1.58 1.21 -2.17
N GLU A 65 1.72 2.53 -2.09
CA GLU A 65 1.34 3.41 -3.19
C GLU A 65 2.15 3.12 -4.46
N ALA A 66 3.44 2.85 -4.31
CA ALA A 66 4.29 2.53 -5.44
C ALA A 66 3.86 1.23 -6.11
N LEU A 67 3.53 0.22 -5.33
CA LEU A 67 3.06 -1.06 -5.87
C LEU A 67 1.72 -0.89 -6.59
N PHE A 68 0.77 -0.21 -5.96
CA PHE A 68 -0.54 -0.02 -6.55
C PHE A 68 -0.47 0.84 -7.81
N GLY A 69 0.37 1.88 -7.81
CA GLY A 69 0.60 2.69 -9.00
C GLY A 69 1.18 1.87 -10.15
N TYR A 70 2.13 0.99 -9.84
CA TYR A 70 2.72 0.10 -10.84
C TYR A 70 1.66 -0.80 -11.47
N LEU A 71 0.84 -1.44 -10.64
CA LEU A 71 -0.20 -2.34 -11.14
C LEU A 71 -1.26 -1.58 -11.95
N TYR A 72 -1.60 -0.38 -11.51
CA TYR A 72 -2.55 0.46 -12.24
C TYR A 72 -2.02 0.83 -13.62
N LEU A 73 -0.78 1.28 -13.69
CA LEU A 73 -0.17 1.67 -14.97
C LEU A 73 0.02 0.47 -15.91
N LYS A 74 0.26 -0.69 -15.33
CA LYS A 74 0.36 -1.92 -16.08
C LYS A 74 -1.00 -2.40 -16.60
N GLY A 75 -2.08 -1.89 -16.05
CA GLY A 75 -3.43 -2.30 -16.40
C GLY A 75 -3.91 -3.56 -15.71
N ASP A 76 -3.26 -3.96 -14.64
CA ASP A 76 -3.59 -5.20 -13.94
C ASP A 76 -4.65 -4.94 -12.87
N THR A 77 -5.85 -4.62 -13.32
CA THR A 77 -6.96 -4.28 -12.41
C THR A 77 -7.40 -5.48 -11.57
N LYS A 78 -7.32 -6.68 -12.13
CA LYS A 78 -7.68 -7.88 -11.38
C LYS A 78 -6.76 -8.06 -10.18
N ARG A 79 -5.46 -7.87 -10.36
CA ARG A 79 -4.51 -7.98 -9.27
C ARG A 79 -4.73 -6.89 -8.22
N LEU A 80 -5.04 -5.66 -8.67
CA LEU A 80 -5.38 -4.58 -7.75
C LEU A 80 -6.57 -4.95 -6.87
N GLU A 81 -7.61 -5.51 -7.46
CA GLU A 81 -8.79 -5.93 -6.71
C GLU A 81 -8.45 -7.01 -5.69
N GLU A 82 -7.62 -7.97 -6.07
CA GLU A 82 -7.17 -9.01 -5.15
C GLU A 82 -6.43 -8.42 -3.95
N LEU A 83 -5.54 -7.47 -4.19
CA LEU A 83 -4.79 -6.86 -3.10
C LEU A 83 -5.65 -5.96 -2.22
N PHE A 84 -6.62 -5.26 -2.79
CA PHE A 84 -7.59 -4.50 -2.00
C PHE A 84 -8.39 -5.43 -1.09
N ALA A 85 -8.77 -6.60 -1.59
CA ALA A 85 -9.50 -7.57 -0.78
C ALA A 85 -8.65 -8.05 0.40
N VAL A 86 -7.36 -8.24 0.21
CA VAL A 86 -6.45 -8.61 1.29
C VAL A 86 -6.41 -7.52 2.35
N MET A 87 -6.34 -6.25 1.93
CA MET A 87 -6.31 -5.13 2.86
C MET A 87 -7.61 -5.02 3.65
N GLU A 88 -8.75 -5.16 2.98
CA GLU A 88 -10.05 -5.10 3.65
C GLU A 88 -10.21 -6.23 4.66
N HIS A 89 -9.79 -7.43 4.29
CA HIS A 89 -9.86 -8.57 5.19
C HIS A 89 -8.96 -8.39 6.41
N SER A 90 -7.78 -7.84 6.20
CA SER A 90 -6.86 -7.56 7.29
C SER A 90 -7.45 -6.54 8.28
N ALA A 91 -8.10 -5.50 7.75
CA ALA A 91 -8.74 -4.48 8.59
C ALA A 91 -9.90 -5.08 9.41
N GLU A 92 -10.70 -5.95 8.80
CA GLU A 92 -11.80 -6.61 9.50
C GLU A 92 -11.30 -7.51 10.63
N GLY A 93 -10.17 -8.17 10.42
CA GLY A 93 -9.60 -9.06 11.41
C GLY A 93 -9.07 -8.37 12.65
N GLU A 94 -8.96 -7.04 12.62
CA GLU A 94 -8.46 -6.27 13.76
C GLU A 94 -9.56 -5.80 14.71
N ASP A 95 -10.80 -6.03 14.37
CA ASP A 95 -11.92 -5.65 15.24
C ASP A 95 -12.12 -6.67 16.40
#